data_8a65e6218f66b00f752921e9ecb94dd6
#
_entry.id   8a65e6218f66b00f752921e9ecb94dd6
#
_cell.length_a   1.000
_cell.length_b   1.000
_cell.length_c   1.000
_cell.angle_alpha   90.00
_cell.angle_beta   90.00
_cell.angle_gamma   90.00
#
_symmetry.space_group_name_H-M   'P 1'
#
loop_
_entity.id
_entity.type
_entity.pdbx_description
1 polymer ?
#
loop_
_entity_poly.entity_id
_entity_poly.type
_entity_poly.pdbx_seq_one_letter_code
_entity_poly.pdbx_strand_id
1 'polypeptide(L)'
;MYRGCGTHIFLLFILSCLAFTPSDTMADNHFDVSYLWHHDVDSIKEYRKQIAKILGPNMANRLKIVMKDELYGLIYPRNGDNAGAQKVARSHSKILRSRDLEGASAIIAEDWNYIEEVRVAGTQSKPVTNSGILRSKMTNTQRVKEIRDLELAVENYIKTLRREGKIADDERTGWAVYDFTTGEKLVTINENVQFQAASLIKPFIATAFFHLVEEGKLIYGSKSRRYMERMIQQSHNASTNWVMRQVGGPNAVEQILKQQYPSIFRDVNIVEYIPANGRTYLNKASVHDYNRFLYAVWKDEIPHAEEIKRLMSLPGADRIYTGARELPKGTEVYNKTGSTARLCGDMGILNVEGPDGKRYPYTIIGIIEKQQPARNYTSWIRSRGNVIRNVSNLVYKGIAQHHAIAGVM
;
A
#
# COMPACT_ATOMS: atom_id res chain seq x y z
N MET A 1 -14.60 -72.30 36.63
CA MET A 1 -13.40 -73.07 36.19
C MET A 1 -12.72 -72.31 35.06
N TYR A 2 -11.40 -72.16 35.18
CA TYR A 2 -10.40 -71.57 34.25
C TYR A 2 -10.57 -70.16 33.83
N ARG A 3 -9.89 -69.31 34.36
CA ARG A 3 -8.63 -68.51 34.36
C ARG A 3 -7.94 -68.46 32.97
N GLY A 4 -7.84 -67.25 32.41
CA GLY A 4 -6.95 -66.90 31.34
C GLY A 4 -6.34 -65.53 31.64
N CYS A 5 -5.05 -65.51 31.98
CA CYS A 5 -4.21 -64.40 32.33
C CYS A 5 -3.78 -63.66 31.04
N GLY A 6 -3.98 -62.39 30.95
CA GLY A 6 -3.48 -61.53 29.84
C GLY A 6 -2.61 -60.45 30.40
N THR A 7 -1.36 -60.53 30.13
CA THR A 7 -0.26 -59.66 30.55
C THR A 7 -0.37 -58.27 29.90
N HIS A 8 -0.53 -57.25 30.69
CA HIS A 8 -0.41 -55.82 30.24
C HIS A 8 1.06 -55.43 30.27
N ILE A 9 1.60 -55.14 29.09
CA ILE A 9 2.92 -54.52 28.94
C ILE A 9 2.70 -53.01 29.04
N PHE A 10 3.17 -52.40 30.13
CA PHE A 10 3.29 -50.96 30.30
C PHE A 10 4.53 -50.49 29.53
N LEU A 11 4.32 -49.72 28.44
CA LEU A 11 5.40 -48.98 27.78
C LEU A 11 5.57 -47.63 28.49
N LEU A 12 6.66 -47.48 29.23
CA LEU A 12 7.10 -46.21 29.80
C LEU A 12 7.63 -45.33 28.67
N PHE A 13 6.92 -44.27 28.35
CA PHE A 13 7.46 -43.16 27.55
C PHE A 13 8.29 -42.26 28.45
N ILE A 14 9.61 -42.33 28.30
CA ILE A 14 10.55 -41.38 28.91
C ILE A 14 10.41 -40.06 28.15
N LEU A 15 9.81 -39.03 28.80
CA LEU A 15 9.81 -37.67 28.33
C LEU A 15 11.21 -37.06 28.52
N SER A 16 12.04 -37.07 27.50
CA SER A 16 13.26 -36.26 27.49
C SER A 16 12.87 -34.78 27.23
N CYS A 17 12.91 -33.98 28.30
CA CYS A 17 12.91 -32.51 28.18
C CYS A 17 14.19 -32.07 27.47
N LEU A 18 14.11 -31.90 26.17
CA LEU A 18 15.07 -31.07 25.44
C LEU A 18 14.68 -29.61 25.64
N ALA A 19 15.50 -28.90 26.38
CA ALA A 19 15.45 -27.46 26.51
C ALA A 19 15.69 -26.87 25.12
N PHE A 20 14.64 -26.32 24.52
CA PHE A 20 14.76 -25.48 23.34
C PHE A 20 15.37 -24.16 23.76
N THR A 21 16.61 -23.91 23.36
CA THR A 21 17.18 -22.56 23.34
C THR A 21 16.48 -21.73 22.24
N PRO A 22 16.02 -20.52 22.53
CA PRO A 22 15.43 -19.66 21.50
C PRO A 22 16.55 -18.97 20.72
N SER A 23 17.01 -19.60 19.66
CA SER A 23 17.85 -18.94 18.65
C SER A 23 17.64 -19.61 17.29
N ASP A 24 16.47 -19.35 16.72
CA ASP A 24 16.29 -19.36 15.28
C ASP A 24 15.48 -18.12 14.91
N THR A 25 16.17 -17.16 14.33
CA THR A 25 15.57 -16.05 13.60
C THR A 25 14.60 -16.65 12.59
N MET A 26 13.30 -16.52 12.83
CA MET A 26 12.29 -16.82 11.84
C MET A 26 12.61 -15.95 10.63
N ALA A 27 13.19 -16.53 9.60
CA ALA A 27 13.29 -15.88 8.30
C ALA A 27 11.88 -15.43 7.94
N ASP A 28 11.71 -14.14 7.65
CA ASP A 28 10.46 -13.57 7.14
C ASP A 28 10.20 -14.19 5.75
N ASN A 29 9.59 -15.38 5.72
CA ASN A 29 9.22 -16.04 4.49
C ASN A 29 8.11 -15.23 3.82
N HIS A 30 8.43 -14.65 2.68
CA HIS A 30 7.43 -14.06 1.81
C HIS A 30 6.73 -15.14 1.00
N PHE A 31 5.49 -14.87 0.58
CA PHE A 31 4.67 -15.83 -0.14
C PHE A 31 4.07 -15.21 -1.41
N ASP A 32 4.16 -15.99 -2.47
CA ASP A 32 3.57 -15.72 -3.79
C ASP A 32 2.39 -16.65 -4.07
N VAL A 33 1.73 -16.45 -5.21
CA VAL A 33 0.65 -17.34 -5.67
C VAL A 33 1.07 -18.01 -6.97
N SER A 34 1.10 -19.34 -6.97
CA SER A 34 1.40 -20.19 -8.11
C SER A 34 0.12 -20.70 -8.76
N TYR A 35 0.10 -20.81 -10.08
CA TYR A 35 -1.07 -21.25 -10.85
C TYR A 35 -0.83 -22.56 -11.58
N LEU A 36 0.22 -22.64 -12.41
CA LEU A 36 0.54 -23.82 -13.21
C LEU A 36 2.05 -23.98 -13.32
N TRP A 37 2.52 -25.24 -13.26
CA TRP A 37 3.89 -25.64 -13.58
C TRP A 37 3.88 -26.63 -14.73
N HIS A 38 4.71 -26.44 -15.75
CA HIS A 38 4.75 -27.27 -16.93
C HIS A 38 6.15 -27.28 -17.57
N HIS A 39 6.54 -28.38 -18.21
CA HIS A 39 7.82 -28.46 -18.94
C HIS A 39 7.84 -27.60 -20.21
N ASP A 40 6.68 -27.31 -20.77
CA ASP A 40 6.55 -26.52 -21.98
C ASP A 40 6.08 -25.09 -21.65
N VAL A 41 6.87 -24.10 -22.07
CA VAL A 41 6.59 -22.68 -21.82
C VAL A 41 5.36 -22.18 -22.59
N ASP A 42 5.05 -22.76 -23.75
CA ASP A 42 3.91 -22.32 -24.55
C ASP A 42 2.59 -22.77 -23.90
N SER A 43 2.57 -23.90 -23.20
CA SER A 43 1.46 -24.31 -22.35
C SER A 43 1.22 -23.29 -21.23
N ILE A 44 2.26 -22.77 -20.61
CA ILE A 44 2.15 -21.71 -19.59
C ILE A 44 1.62 -20.40 -20.17
N LYS A 45 2.08 -20.01 -21.35
CA LYS A 45 1.59 -18.81 -22.04
C LYS A 45 0.11 -18.92 -22.42
N GLU A 46 -0.32 -20.09 -22.89
CA GLU A 46 -1.72 -20.31 -23.24
C GLU A 46 -2.61 -20.29 -22.00
N TYR A 47 -2.17 -20.91 -20.90
CA TYR A 47 -2.87 -20.85 -19.62
C TYR A 47 -2.99 -19.40 -19.09
N ARG A 48 -1.93 -18.58 -19.24
CA ARG A 48 -1.97 -17.15 -18.91
C ARG A 48 -3.03 -16.40 -19.73
N LYS A 49 -3.21 -16.72 -21.01
CA LYS A 49 -4.27 -16.14 -21.85
C LYS A 49 -5.67 -16.56 -21.36
N GLN A 50 -5.84 -17.80 -20.91
CA GLN A 50 -7.10 -18.26 -20.33
C GLN A 50 -7.40 -17.53 -19.01
N ILE A 51 -6.41 -17.35 -18.14
CA ILE A 51 -6.55 -16.53 -16.93
C ILE A 51 -6.96 -15.10 -17.30
N ALA A 52 -6.39 -14.50 -18.33
CA ALA A 52 -6.76 -13.16 -18.78
C ALA A 52 -8.25 -13.03 -19.14
N LYS A 53 -8.83 -14.06 -19.74
CA LYS A 53 -10.27 -14.09 -20.08
C LYS A 53 -11.17 -14.25 -18.85
N ILE A 54 -10.67 -14.90 -17.80
CA ILE A 54 -11.48 -15.30 -16.62
C ILE A 54 -11.31 -14.33 -15.45
N LEU A 55 -10.06 -14.00 -15.10
CA LEU A 55 -9.72 -13.11 -13.98
C LEU A 55 -9.45 -11.67 -14.44
N GLY A 56 -9.53 -11.43 -15.74
CA GLY A 56 -9.31 -10.13 -16.36
C GLY A 56 -7.86 -9.86 -16.77
N PRO A 57 -7.67 -8.95 -17.75
CA PRO A 57 -6.36 -8.63 -18.31
C PRO A 57 -5.40 -8.02 -17.27
N ASN A 58 -5.91 -7.26 -16.32
CA ASN A 58 -5.11 -6.67 -15.24
C ASN A 58 -4.47 -7.74 -14.37
N MET A 59 -5.18 -8.83 -14.06
CA MET A 59 -4.59 -9.94 -13.30
C MET A 59 -3.55 -10.68 -14.13
N ALA A 60 -3.84 -10.99 -15.41
CA ALA A 60 -2.91 -11.68 -16.28
C ALA A 60 -1.59 -10.90 -16.49
N ASN A 61 -1.64 -9.56 -16.50
CA ASN A 61 -0.45 -8.71 -16.62
C ASN A 61 0.45 -8.75 -15.37
N ARG A 62 -0.09 -9.14 -14.23
CA ARG A 62 0.67 -9.32 -12.97
C ARG A 62 1.36 -10.68 -12.90
N LEU A 63 0.93 -11.64 -13.71
CA LEU A 63 1.53 -12.97 -13.73
C LEU A 63 2.87 -12.95 -14.44
N LYS A 64 3.84 -13.61 -13.84
CA LYS A 64 5.19 -13.79 -14.38
C LYS A 64 5.44 -15.26 -14.68
N ILE A 65 6.18 -15.52 -15.76
CA ILE A 65 6.66 -16.84 -16.06
C ILE A 65 8.06 -16.97 -15.47
N VAL A 66 8.26 -18.00 -14.66
CA VAL A 66 9.53 -18.30 -13.99
C VAL A 66 10.00 -19.69 -14.40
N MET A 67 11.29 -19.98 -14.18
CA MET A 67 11.85 -21.31 -14.37
C MET A 67 12.48 -21.81 -13.07
N LYS A 68 12.15 -23.05 -12.69
CA LYS A 68 12.73 -23.76 -11.55
C LYS A 68 12.75 -25.26 -11.87
N ASP A 69 13.87 -25.94 -11.63
CA ASP A 69 14.02 -27.39 -11.78
C ASP A 69 13.50 -27.91 -13.14
N GLU A 70 13.88 -27.24 -14.24
CA GLU A 70 13.44 -27.54 -15.62
C GLU A 70 11.94 -27.41 -15.88
N LEU A 71 11.17 -26.82 -14.95
CA LEU A 71 9.76 -26.50 -15.09
C LEU A 71 9.56 -25.00 -15.25
N TYR A 72 8.64 -24.64 -16.13
CA TYR A 72 8.12 -23.28 -16.23
C TYR A 72 6.93 -23.13 -15.29
N GLY A 73 6.93 -22.07 -14.49
CA GLY A 73 5.86 -21.76 -13.54
C GLY A 73 5.16 -20.46 -13.88
N LEU A 74 3.84 -20.41 -13.73
CA LEU A 74 3.09 -19.16 -13.79
C LEU A 74 2.83 -18.67 -12.36
N ILE A 75 3.43 -17.54 -12.00
CA ILE A 75 3.45 -17.02 -10.64
C ILE A 75 2.87 -15.60 -10.60
N TYR A 76 2.12 -15.30 -9.56
CA TYR A 76 1.80 -13.94 -9.15
C TYR A 76 2.75 -13.54 -8.01
N PRO A 77 3.82 -12.75 -8.30
CA PRO A 77 4.72 -12.27 -7.28
C PRO A 77 4.00 -11.28 -6.38
N ARG A 78 3.84 -11.64 -5.11
CA ARG A 78 3.19 -10.79 -4.12
C ARG A 78 4.15 -10.27 -3.08
N ASN A 79 5.18 -11.03 -2.78
CA ASN A 79 6.13 -10.73 -1.70
C ASN A 79 5.43 -10.43 -0.37
N GLY A 80 4.30 -11.12 -0.14
CA GLY A 80 3.40 -10.89 1.00
C GLY A 80 3.43 -12.02 2.02
N ASP A 81 2.58 -11.92 3.03
CA ASP A 81 2.41 -12.97 4.04
C ASP A 81 1.64 -14.20 3.50
N ASN A 82 1.76 -15.31 4.21
CA ASN A 82 1.12 -16.58 3.85
C ASN A 82 -0.42 -16.48 3.83
N ALA A 83 -1.02 -15.80 4.81
CA ALA A 83 -2.47 -15.67 4.91
C ALA A 83 -3.07 -14.94 3.71
N GLY A 84 -2.45 -13.84 3.30
CA GLY A 84 -2.82 -13.09 2.09
C GLY A 84 -2.62 -13.88 0.81
N ALA A 85 -1.50 -14.63 0.67
CA ALA A 85 -1.28 -15.49 -0.48
C ALA A 85 -2.32 -16.61 -0.56
N GLN A 86 -2.64 -17.26 0.55
CA GLN A 86 -3.70 -18.27 0.62
C GLN A 86 -5.10 -17.70 0.30
N LYS A 87 -5.41 -16.47 0.76
CA LYS A 87 -6.69 -15.82 0.48
C LYS A 87 -6.86 -15.60 -1.04
N VAL A 88 -5.83 -15.05 -1.68
CA VAL A 88 -5.84 -14.85 -3.14
C VAL A 88 -5.91 -16.19 -3.88
N ALA A 89 -5.11 -17.17 -3.50
CA ALA A 89 -5.11 -18.50 -4.11
C ALA A 89 -6.50 -19.15 -4.03
N ARG A 90 -7.15 -19.11 -2.86
CA ARG A 90 -8.53 -19.65 -2.68
C ARG A 90 -9.55 -18.91 -3.53
N SER A 91 -9.52 -17.58 -3.56
CA SER A 91 -10.44 -16.76 -4.36
C SER A 91 -10.30 -17.07 -5.86
N HIS A 92 -9.07 -17.08 -6.37
CA HIS A 92 -8.81 -17.38 -7.78
C HIS A 92 -9.13 -18.84 -8.11
N SER A 93 -8.78 -19.80 -7.24
CA SER A 93 -9.13 -21.22 -7.42
C SER A 93 -10.63 -21.44 -7.55
N LYS A 94 -11.44 -20.74 -6.76
CA LYS A 94 -12.92 -20.86 -6.84
C LYS A 94 -13.43 -20.47 -8.24
N ILE A 95 -12.91 -19.37 -8.79
CA ILE A 95 -13.29 -18.86 -10.11
C ILE A 95 -12.74 -19.77 -11.23
N LEU A 96 -11.46 -20.14 -11.15
CA LEU A 96 -10.81 -20.97 -12.18
C LEU A 96 -11.43 -22.35 -12.28
N ARG A 97 -11.66 -23.02 -11.14
CA ARG A 97 -12.30 -24.36 -11.10
C ARG A 97 -13.73 -24.35 -11.58
N SER A 98 -14.47 -23.24 -11.42
CA SER A 98 -15.83 -23.11 -12.01
C SER A 98 -15.82 -22.99 -13.54
N ARG A 99 -14.62 -22.93 -14.16
CA ARG A 99 -14.39 -22.87 -15.60
C ARG A 99 -13.48 -24.01 -16.07
N ASP A 100 -13.42 -25.10 -15.30
CA ASP A 100 -12.64 -26.32 -15.59
C ASP A 100 -11.14 -26.07 -15.73
N LEU A 101 -10.60 -25.05 -15.04
CA LEU A 101 -9.18 -24.79 -14.98
C LEU A 101 -8.60 -25.17 -13.61
N GLU A 102 -7.30 -25.45 -13.59
CA GLU A 102 -6.57 -25.70 -12.35
C GLU A 102 -6.63 -24.48 -11.41
N GLY A 103 -6.64 -24.76 -10.10
CA GLY A 103 -6.63 -23.70 -9.08
C GLY A 103 -5.23 -23.15 -8.85
N ALA A 104 -5.18 -22.08 -8.07
CA ALA A 104 -3.95 -21.45 -7.60
C ALA A 104 -3.58 -21.91 -6.19
N SER A 105 -2.31 -21.85 -5.83
CA SER A 105 -1.77 -22.23 -4.52
C SER A 105 -0.80 -21.18 -4.00
N ALA A 106 -0.79 -20.95 -2.68
CA ALA A 106 0.25 -20.15 -2.04
C ALA A 106 1.56 -20.95 -2.01
N ILE A 107 2.66 -20.30 -2.36
CA ILE A 107 4.01 -20.88 -2.32
C ILE A 107 4.96 -19.90 -1.64
N ILE A 108 6.07 -20.40 -1.11
CA ILE A 108 7.15 -19.54 -0.59
C ILE A 108 7.74 -18.77 -1.75
N ALA A 109 7.88 -17.46 -1.59
CA ALA A 109 8.57 -16.62 -2.57
C ALA A 109 10.06 -16.92 -2.54
N GLU A 110 10.63 -17.06 -3.72
CA GLU A 110 12.06 -17.32 -3.92
C GLU A 110 12.62 -16.24 -4.85
N ASP A 111 13.93 -16.21 -5.02
CA ASP A 111 14.59 -15.41 -6.05
C ASP A 111 14.33 -16.07 -7.42
N TRP A 112 13.14 -15.77 -7.96
CA TRP A 112 12.66 -16.37 -9.19
C TRP A 112 13.50 -15.99 -10.40
N ASN A 113 13.91 -16.99 -11.20
CA ASN A 113 14.46 -16.75 -12.51
C ASN A 113 13.33 -16.41 -13.49
N TYR A 114 13.09 -15.11 -13.72
CA TYR A 114 12.05 -14.63 -14.63
C TYR A 114 12.46 -14.82 -16.08
N ILE A 115 11.55 -15.43 -16.87
CA ILE A 115 11.75 -15.57 -18.31
C ILE A 115 11.21 -14.31 -19.00
N GLU A 116 12.10 -13.47 -19.53
CA GLU A 116 11.72 -12.42 -20.46
C GLU A 116 11.25 -13.07 -21.76
N GLU A 117 10.16 -12.58 -22.36
CA GLU A 117 9.69 -13.04 -23.67
C GLU A 117 10.77 -12.80 -24.70
N VAL A 118 11.44 -13.85 -25.16
CA VAL A 118 12.31 -13.80 -26.34
C VAL A 118 11.40 -13.51 -27.53
N ARG A 119 11.49 -12.30 -28.08
CA ARG A 119 10.84 -11.97 -29.35
C ARG A 119 11.43 -12.89 -30.42
N VAL A 120 10.62 -13.84 -30.91
CA VAL A 120 10.96 -14.63 -32.10
C VAL A 120 11.06 -13.66 -33.27
N ALA A 121 12.28 -13.49 -33.77
CA ALA A 121 12.54 -12.76 -35.00
C ALA A 121 12.01 -13.56 -36.17
N GLY A 122 11.12 -12.98 -36.96
CA GLY A 122 10.74 -13.57 -38.25
C GLY A 122 9.36 -13.16 -38.75
N THR A 123 9.21 -11.94 -39.22
CA THR A 123 8.52 -11.63 -40.50
C THR A 123 8.83 -10.18 -40.90
N GLN A 124 9.46 -10.03 -42.05
CA GLN A 124 9.75 -8.73 -42.63
C GLN A 124 8.45 -8.05 -43.08
N SER A 125 8.14 -6.88 -42.52
CA SER A 125 7.30 -5.88 -43.15
C SER A 125 8.06 -4.56 -43.21
N LYS A 126 7.99 -3.91 -44.36
CA LYS A 126 8.74 -2.73 -44.80
C LYS A 126 8.75 -1.57 -43.79
N PRO A 127 9.78 -0.72 -43.79
CA PRO A 127 9.93 0.36 -42.82
C PRO A 127 8.93 1.47 -43.08
N VAL A 128 8.07 1.73 -42.10
CA VAL A 128 7.39 3.03 -41.97
C VAL A 128 8.32 3.88 -41.13
N THR A 129 8.86 4.92 -41.75
CA THR A 129 9.63 5.97 -41.10
C THR A 129 8.72 6.69 -40.12
N ASN A 130 8.89 6.43 -38.86
CA ASN A 130 8.45 7.27 -37.78
C ASN A 130 9.63 7.50 -36.82
N SER A 131 10.03 8.75 -36.74
CA SER A 131 10.98 9.27 -35.78
C SER A 131 10.46 9.02 -34.36
N GLY A 132 10.63 7.79 -33.88
CA GLY A 132 10.37 7.38 -32.50
C GLY A 132 11.62 7.64 -31.67
N ILE A 133 11.53 8.60 -30.76
CA ILE A 133 12.49 8.89 -29.72
C ILE A 133 12.92 7.57 -29.06
N LEU A 134 14.21 7.25 -29.17
CA LEU A 134 14.89 6.15 -28.49
C LEU A 134 14.65 6.28 -26.97
N ARG A 135 13.75 5.47 -26.42
CA ARG A 135 13.73 5.21 -24.96
C ARG A 135 15.06 4.54 -24.61
N SER A 136 16.01 5.30 -24.11
CA SER A 136 17.19 4.73 -23.49
C SER A 136 16.71 3.89 -22.30
N LYS A 137 16.99 2.58 -22.33
CA LYS A 137 16.83 1.72 -21.14
C LYS A 137 17.79 2.27 -20.08
N MET A 138 17.25 2.96 -19.08
CA MET A 138 18.04 3.41 -17.95
C MET A 138 18.75 2.22 -17.31
N THR A 139 20.02 2.38 -17.03
CA THR A 139 20.77 1.37 -16.29
C THR A 139 20.31 1.37 -14.84
N ASN A 140 20.45 0.23 -14.16
CA ASN A 140 20.08 0.12 -12.73
C ASN A 140 20.78 1.19 -11.88
N THR A 141 22.02 1.54 -12.23
CA THR A 141 22.82 2.61 -11.59
C THR A 141 22.19 4.01 -11.78
N GLN A 142 21.66 4.31 -12.96
CA GLN A 142 20.97 5.59 -13.23
C GLN A 142 19.66 5.68 -12.44
N ARG A 143 18.91 4.59 -12.37
CA ARG A 143 17.66 4.50 -11.61
C ARG A 143 17.88 4.72 -10.11
N VAL A 144 18.86 4.04 -9.51
CA VAL A 144 19.25 4.24 -8.10
C VAL A 144 19.68 5.68 -7.82
N LYS A 145 20.38 6.31 -8.76
CA LYS A 145 20.80 7.72 -8.65
C LYS A 145 19.58 8.64 -8.64
N GLU A 146 18.62 8.49 -9.52
CA GLU A 146 17.43 9.35 -9.59
C GLU A 146 16.55 9.25 -8.35
N ILE A 147 16.33 8.04 -7.82
CA ILE A 147 15.62 7.83 -6.55
C ILE A 147 16.32 8.60 -5.44
N ARG A 148 17.64 8.43 -5.31
CA ARG A 148 18.45 9.13 -4.32
C ARG A 148 18.42 10.65 -4.49
N ASP A 149 18.40 11.12 -5.73
CA ASP A 149 18.36 12.55 -6.04
C ASP A 149 17.02 13.17 -5.63
N LEU A 150 15.88 12.47 -5.79
CA LEU A 150 14.58 12.94 -5.34
C LEU A 150 14.48 13.02 -3.81
N GLU A 151 14.90 11.96 -3.09
CA GLU A 151 14.90 11.97 -1.62
C GLU A 151 15.78 13.10 -1.09
N LEU A 152 17.00 13.26 -1.65
CA LEU A 152 17.89 14.35 -1.30
C LEU A 152 17.32 15.74 -1.61
N ALA A 153 16.56 15.89 -2.70
CA ALA A 153 15.88 17.15 -3.02
C ALA A 153 14.86 17.53 -1.95
N VAL A 154 14.04 16.57 -1.50
CA VAL A 154 13.07 16.77 -0.40
C VAL A 154 13.80 17.09 0.91
N GLU A 155 14.84 16.33 1.28
CA GLU A 155 15.63 16.59 2.47
C GLU A 155 16.25 17.97 2.47
N ASN A 156 16.91 18.34 1.35
CA ASN A 156 17.58 19.64 1.22
C ASN A 156 16.58 20.80 1.29
N TYR A 157 15.39 20.63 0.73
CA TYR A 157 14.33 21.62 0.86
C TYR A 157 13.93 21.82 2.32
N ILE A 158 13.68 20.74 3.07
CA ILE A 158 13.34 20.81 4.50
C ILE A 158 14.50 21.39 5.33
N LYS A 159 15.75 20.97 5.08
CA LYS A 159 16.95 21.52 5.74
C LYS A 159 17.10 23.03 5.48
N THR A 160 16.80 23.49 4.28
CA THR A 160 16.82 24.92 3.93
C THR A 160 15.76 25.69 4.71
N LEU A 161 14.51 25.19 4.76
CA LEU A 161 13.45 25.84 5.54
C LEU A 161 13.78 25.91 7.04
N ARG A 162 14.50 24.93 7.59
CA ARG A 162 15.00 24.97 8.99
C ARG A 162 16.04 26.07 9.17
N ARG A 163 17.04 26.15 8.29
CA ARG A 163 18.07 27.19 8.34
C ARG A 163 17.51 28.60 8.22
N GLU A 164 16.42 28.76 7.46
CA GLU A 164 15.70 30.03 7.31
C GLU A 164 14.69 30.32 8.44
N GLY A 165 14.59 29.45 9.46
CA GLY A 165 13.63 29.57 10.55
C GLY A 165 12.16 29.38 10.14
N LYS A 166 11.91 28.91 8.91
CA LYS A 166 10.54 28.67 8.38
C LYS A 166 9.96 27.37 8.91
N ILE A 167 10.75 26.39 9.31
CA ILE A 167 10.39 25.23 10.11
C ILE A 167 11.17 25.31 11.42
N ALA A 168 10.46 25.31 12.54
CA ALA A 168 11.09 25.45 13.85
C ALA A 168 11.79 24.16 14.29
N ASP A 169 12.74 24.28 15.23
CA ASP A 169 13.55 23.13 15.70
C ASP A 169 12.68 22.09 16.46
N ASP A 170 11.57 22.52 17.06
CA ASP A 170 10.61 21.66 17.75
C ASP A 170 9.64 20.93 16.78
N GLU A 171 9.80 21.12 15.47
CA GLU A 171 8.98 20.47 14.46
C GLU A 171 9.74 19.30 13.81
N ARG A 172 9.14 18.13 13.85
CA ARG A 172 9.63 16.94 13.13
C ARG A 172 8.79 16.69 11.88
N THR A 173 9.40 16.10 10.86
CA THR A 173 8.74 15.84 9.58
C THR A 173 8.93 14.39 9.18
N GLY A 174 7.92 13.83 8.49
CA GLY A 174 7.99 12.50 7.89
C GLY A 174 7.42 12.54 6.48
N TRP A 175 8.09 11.85 5.54
CA TRP A 175 7.73 11.83 4.13
C TRP A 175 7.89 10.44 3.57
N ALA A 176 6.94 10.02 2.73
CA ALA A 176 7.07 8.83 1.91
C ALA A 176 6.45 9.05 0.53
N VAL A 177 7.08 8.45 -0.47
CA VAL A 177 6.60 8.39 -1.85
C VAL A 177 6.87 6.98 -2.38
N TYR A 178 5.86 6.36 -2.97
CA TYR A 178 5.94 5.08 -3.64
C TYR A 178 5.36 5.19 -5.04
N ASP A 179 6.12 4.77 -6.03
CA ASP A 179 5.71 4.76 -7.43
C ASP A 179 5.10 3.40 -7.79
N PHE A 180 3.82 3.37 -8.11
CA PHE A 180 3.14 2.14 -8.49
C PHE A 180 3.53 1.60 -9.87
N THR A 181 4.10 2.46 -10.72
CA THR A 181 4.49 2.09 -12.08
C THR A 181 5.79 1.28 -12.08
N THR A 182 6.75 1.68 -11.26
CA THR A 182 8.04 0.98 -11.12
C THR A 182 8.08 0.01 -9.95
N GLY A 183 7.20 0.16 -8.97
CA GLY A 183 7.20 -0.61 -7.73
C GLY A 183 8.26 -0.14 -6.73
N GLU A 184 8.73 1.10 -6.82
CA GLU A 184 9.87 1.62 -6.05
C GLU A 184 9.44 2.62 -4.99
N LYS A 185 10.10 2.59 -3.83
CA LYS A 185 10.05 3.67 -2.85
C LYS A 185 11.02 4.76 -3.29
N LEU A 186 10.51 5.97 -3.51
CA LEU A 186 11.29 7.11 -3.98
C LEU A 186 11.70 8.06 -2.84
N VAL A 187 10.94 8.10 -1.75
CA VAL A 187 11.22 8.90 -0.55
C VAL A 187 10.81 8.12 0.69
N THR A 188 11.68 8.09 1.72
CA THR A 188 11.51 7.29 2.95
C THR A 188 11.94 8.03 4.22
N ILE A 189 11.81 9.36 4.24
CA ILE A 189 12.33 10.22 5.32
C ILE A 189 11.49 10.07 6.59
N ASN A 190 12.12 9.58 7.67
CA ASN A 190 11.47 9.33 8.96
C ASN A 190 10.21 8.43 8.86
N GLU A 191 10.18 7.52 7.88
CA GLU A 191 8.97 6.73 7.58
C GLU A 191 8.49 5.86 8.75
N ASN A 192 9.41 5.37 9.60
CA ASN A 192 9.10 4.51 10.74
C ASN A 192 8.84 5.30 12.04
N VAL A 193 8.95 6.62 12.01
CA VAL A 193 8.64 7.45 13.17
C VAL A 193 7.13 7.56 13.35
N GLN A 194 6.64 7.27 14.57
CA GLN A 194 5.24 7.51 14.90
C GLN A 194 4.96 9.00 15.08
N PHE A 195 3.91 9.47 14.41
CA PHE A 195 3.34 10.82 14.54
C PHE A 195 1.94 10.74 15.12
N GLN A 196 1.43 11.85 15.65
CA GLN A 196 0.00 11.97 15.93
C GLN A 196 -0.77 11.68 14.66
N ALA A 197 -1.82 10.88 14.75
CA ALA A 197 -2.58 10.51 13.57
C ALA A 197 -3.57 11.59 13.12
N ALA A 198 -4.10 12.39 14.06
CA ALA A 198 -5.17 13.33 13.76
C ALA A 198 -6.27 12.69 12.89
N SER A 199 -6.76 13.39 11.86
CA SER A 199 -7.76 12.86 10.94
C SER A 199 -7.20 11.95 9.85
N LEU A 200 -5.88 11.77 9.76
CA LEU A 200 -5.27 10.80 8.84
C LEU A 200 -5.66 9.35 9.17
N ILE A 201 -6.04 9.09 10.42
CA ILE A 201 -6.45 7.75 10.88
C ILE A 201 -7.82 7.30 10.34
N LYS A 202 -8.64 8.20 9.80
CA LYS A 202 -10.05 7.92 9.45
C LYS A 202 -10.23 6.85 8.36
N PRO A 203 -9.41 6.78 7.32
CA PRO A 203 -9.47 5.67 6.37
C PRO A 203 -9.10 4.31 7.00
N PHE A 204 -8.23 4.27 8.02
CA PHE A 204 -7.94 3.04 8.77
C PHE A 204 -9.18 2.56 9.55
N ILE A 205 -9.92 3.49 10.17
CA ILE A 205 -11.18 3.18 10.86
C ILE A 205 -12.22 2.64 9.86
N ALA A 206 -12.27 3.20 8.66
CA ALA A 206 -13.12 2.69 7.58
C ALA A 206 -12.74 1.25 7.20
N THR A 207 -11.45 0.93 7.11
CA THR A 207 -10.96 -0.43 6.82
C THR A 207 -11.45 -1.43 7.87
N ALA A 208 -11.36 -1.10 9.16
CA ALA A 208 -11.86 -1.97 10.23
C ALA A 208 -13.38 -2.18 10.16
N PHE A 209 -14.13 -1.14 9.82
CA PHE A 209 -15.57 -1.26 9.59
C PHE A 209 -15.89 -2.16 8.39
N PHE A 210 -15.21 -1.96 7.27
CA PHE A 210 -15.42 -2.78 6.07
C PHE A 210 -14.96 -4.23 6.24
N HIS A 211 -13.98 -4.48 7.09
CA HIS A 211 -13.63 -5.84 7.50
C HIS A 211 -14.84 -6.56 8.13
N LEU A 212 -15.53 -5.90 9.08
CA LEU A 212 -16.73 -6.47 9.70
C LEU A 212 -17.92 -6.57 8.75
N VAL A 213 -18.00 -5.71 7.73
CA VAL A 213 -19.01 -5.84 6.66
C VAL A 213 -18.73 -7.09 5.83
N GLU A 214 -17.48 -7.35 5.45
CA GLU A 214 -17.09 -8.54 4.70
C GLU A 214 -17.35 -9.84 5.48
N GLU A 215 -17.21 -9.80 6.82
CA GLU A 215 -17.55 -10.89 7.70
C GLU A 215 -19.08 -11.07 7.93
N GLY A 216 -19.91 -10.17 7.39
CA GLY A 216 -21.36 -10.18 7.59
C GLY A 216 -21.81 -9.69 8.98
N LYS A 217 -20.89 -9.15 9.80
CA LYS A 217 -21.19 -8.63 11.16
C LYS A 217 -21.76 -7.22 11.15
N LEU A 218 -21.50 -6.46 10.09
CA LEU A 218 -22.05 -5.11 9.90
C LEU A 218 -22.67 -4.97 8.49
N ILE A 219 -23.57 -4.00 8.35
CA ILE A 219 -24.21 -3.68 7.07
C ILE A 219 -23.77 -2.30 6.60
N TYR A 220 -23.24 -2.24 5.36
CA TYR A 220 -22.97 -0.98 4.69
C TYR A 220 -24.19 -0.49 3.92
N GLY A 221 -25.17 0.06 4.63
CA GLY A 221 -26.40 0.64 4.07
C GLY A 221 -26.31 2.18 3.98
N SER A 222 -27.44 2.83 3.64
CA SER A 222 -27.53 4.28 3.44
C SER A 222 -27.10 5.11 4.65
N LYS A 223 -27.36 4.63 5.86
CA LYS A 223 -26.94 5.30 7.11
C LYS A 223 -25.43 5.27 7.28
N SER A 224 -24.81 4.08 7.22
CA SER A 224 -23.35 3.93 7.36
C SER A 224 -22.59 4.65 6.25
N ARG A 225 -23.09 4.60 5.00
CA ARG A 225 -22.53 5.35 3.87
C ARG A 225 -22.47 6.84 4.15
N ARG A 226 -23.57 7.45 4.61
CA ARG A 226 -23.60 8.88 4.97
C ARG A 226 -22.62 9.23 6.08
N TYR A 227 -22.44 8.37 7.09
CA TYR A 227 -21.46 8.60 8.15
C TYR A 227 -20.02 8.46 7.62
N MET A 228 -19.75 7.49 6.74
CA MET A 228 -18.44 7.32 6.10
C MET A 228 -18.07 8.53 5.23
N GLU A 229 -18.98 9.00 4.38
CA GLU A 229 -18.78 10.19 3.55
C GLU A 229 -18.46 11.43 4.42
N ARG A 230 -19.24 11.68 5.45
CA ARG A 230 -18.96 12.79 6.39
C ARG A 230 -17.63 12.62 7.14
N MET A 231 -17.28 11.40 7.51
CA MET A 231 -16.01 11.08 8.19
C MET A 231 -14.81 11.37 7.28
N ILE A 232 -14.83 10.92 6.04
CA ILE A 232 -13.68 11.03 5.13
C ILE A 232 -13.66 12.40 4.47
N GLN A 233 -14.74 12.82 3.79
CA GLN A 233 -14.81 14.06 3.02
C GLN A 233 -14.76 15.30 3.92
N GLN A 234 -15.65 15.38 4.92
CA GLN A 234 -15.78 16.54 5.81
C GLN A 234 -14.89 16.44 7.05
N SER A 235 -14.20 15.33 7.21
CA SER A 235 -13.41 15.05 8.41
C SER A 235 -14.21 15.16 9.74
N HIS A 236 -15.52 14.83 9.70
CA HIS A 236 -16.46 15.06 10.80
C HIS A 236 -16.22 14.10 11.97
N ASN A 237 -15.84 14.63 13.14
CA ASN A 237 -15.42 13.84 14.30
C ASN A 237 -16.55 13.00 14.91
N ALA A 238 -17.78 13.54 15.01
CA ALA A 238 -18.91 12.76 15.52
C ALA A 238 -19.24 11.56 14.61
N SER A 239 -19.09 11.71 13.30
CA SER A 239 -19.23 10.59 12.36
C SER A 239 -18.12 9.55 12.55
N THR A 240 -16.89 9.98 12.78
CA THR A 240 -15.77 9.07 13.10
C THR A 240 -16.08 8.25 14.34
N ASN A 241 -16.52 8.91 15.41
CA ASN A 241 -16.87 8.23 16.67
C ASN A 241 -18.07 7.29 16.51
N TRP A 242 -19.01 7.64 15.64
CA TRP A 242 -20.12 6.75 15.32
C TRP A 242 -19.60 5.47 14.64
N VAL A 243 -18.72 5.59 13.63
CA VAL A 243 -18.11 4.44 12.93
C VAL A 243 -17.30 3.60 13.91
N MET A 244 -16.47 4.21 14.75
CA MET A 244 -15.70 3.48 15.78
C MET A 244 -16.62 2.69 16.72
N ARG A 245 -17.75 3.28 17.16
CA ARG A 245 -18.73 2.57 18.01
C ARG A 245 -19.36 1.37 17.32
N GLN A 246 -19.62 1.44 16.01
CA GLN A 246 -20.13 0.29 15.26
C GLN A 246 -19.12 -0.87 15.23
N VAL A 247 -17.82 -0.55 15.18
CA VAL A 247 -16.73 -1.54 15.21
C VAL A 247 -16.51 -2.14 16.62
N GLY A 248 -16.94 -1.45 17.67
CA GLY A 248 -16.73 -1.87 19.06
C GLY A 248 -15.77 -0.96 19.85
N GLY A 249 -15.45 0.22 19.33
CA GLY A 249 -14.60 1.22 19.96
C GLY A 249 -13.16 1.26 19.44
N PRO A 250 -12.35 2.21 19.95
CA PRO A 250 -10.97 2.40 19.47
C PRO A 250 -10.12 1.13 19.54
N ASN A 251 -10.13 0.43 20.67
CA ASN A 251 -9.35 -0.80 20.86
C ASN A 251 -9.76 -1.92 19.87
N ALA A 252 -11.06 -2.06 19.58
CA ALA A 252 -11.53 -3.05 18.62
C ALA A 252 -11.07 -2.70 17.20
N VAL A 253 -11.08 -1.41 16.84
CA VAL A 253 -10.50 -0.94 15.57
C VAL A 253 -9.04 -1.33 15.46
N GLU A 254 -8.22 -1.00 16.49
CA GLU A 254 -6.80 -1.33 16.51
C GLU A 254 -6.56 -2.84 16.41
N GLN A 255 -7.29 -3.65 17.17
CA GLN A 255 -7.16 -5.10 17.16
C GLN A 255 -7.45 -5.68 15.77
N ILE A 256 -8.53 -5.26 15.11
CA ILE A 256 -8.84 -5.70 13.75
C ILE A 256 -7.71 -5.34 12.79
N LEU A 257 -7.22 -4.10 12.84
CA LEU A 257 -6.16 -3.65 11.94
C LEU A 257 -4.87 -4.46 12.13
N LYS A 258 -4.42 -4.63 13.37
CA LYS A 258 -3.17 -5.32 13.68
C LYS A 258 -3.24 -6.84 13.48
N GLN A 259 -4.39 -7.46 13.79
CA GLN A 259 -4.53 -8.91 13.71
C GLN A 259 -4.88 -9.39 12.30
N GLN A 260 -5.72 -8.64 11.58
CA GLN A 260 -6.17 -9.05 10.25
C GLN A 260 -5.27 -8.51 9.12
N TYR A 261 -4.55 -7.41 9.37
CA TYR A 261 -3.69 -6.75 8.38
C TYR A 261 -2.31 -6.39 8.96
N PRO A 262 -1.58 -7.36 9.58
CA PRO A 262 -0.31 -7.09 10.26
C PRO A 262 0.80 -6.61 9.32
N SER A 263 0.73 -6.95 8.02
CA SER A 263 1.65 -6.44 7.01
C SER A 263 1.47 -4.95 6.71
N ILE A 264 0.28 -4.39 6.99
CA ILE A 264 -0.07 -3.00 6.70
C ILE A 264 0.08 -2.14 7.96
N PHE A 265 -0.56 -2.54 9.07
CA PHE A 265 -0.71 -1.73 10.28
C PHE A 265 0.22 -2.24 11.40
N ARG A 266 1.50 -1.85 11.35
CA ARG A 266 2.52 -2.29 12.31
C ARG A 266 2.64 -1.34 13.50
N ASP A 267 2.68 -0.03 13.21
CA ASP A 267 3.00 1.02 14.18
C ASP A 267 1.78 1.86 14.58
N VAL A 268 0.57 1.44 14.16
CA VAL A 268 -0.67 2.15 14.46
C VAL A 268 -1.06 1.97 15.93
N ASN A 269 -1.51 3.06 16.57
CA ASN A 269 -2.14 3.05 17.88
C ASN A 269 -3.46 3.81 17.81
N ILE A 270 -4.57 3.13 18.12
CA ILE A 270 -5.93 3.72 18.16
C ILE A 270 -6.51 3.47 19.52
N VAL A 271 -6.30 4.41 20.41
CA VAL A 271 -6.60 4.27 21.86
C VAL A 271 -7.70 5.19 22.34
N GLU A 272 -8.12 6.17 21.55
CA GLU A 272 -9.12 7.16 21.96
C GLU A 272 -10.17 7.43 20.89
N TYR A 273 -11.39 7.75 21.31
CA TYR A 273 -12.36 8.45 20.47
C TYR A 273 -11.88 9.87 20.19
N ILE A 274 -12.32 10.46 19.08
CA ILE A 274 -11.99 11.86 18.77
C ILE A 274 -12.78 12.77 19.72
N PRO A 275 -12.15 13.54 20.63
CA PRO A 275 -12.85 14.44 21.53
C PRO A 275 -13.64 15.52 20.77
N ALA A 276 -14.71 16.02 21.38
CA ALA A 276 -15.58 17.04 20.79
C ALA A 276 -14.82 18.32 20.40
N ASN A 277 -13.80 18.69 21.17
CA ASN A 277 -12.93 19.84 20.90
C ASN A 277 -11.84 19.56 19.85
N GLY A 278 -11.79 18.35 19.26
CA GLY A 278 -10.81 17.94 18.26
C GLY A 278 -9.37 17.80 18.76
N ARG A 279 -9.14 17.87 20.08
CA ARG A 279 -7.80 17.71 20.68
C ARG A 279 -7.47 16.23 20.84
N THR A 280 -7.19 15.56 19.71
CA THR A 280 -6.82 14.13 19.64
C THR A 280 -5.31 14.03 19.45
N TYR A 281 -4.61 13.49 20.43
CA TYR A 281 -3.15 13.42 20.43
C TYR A 281 -2.59 12.03 20.73
N LEU A 282 -3.45 11.10 21.17
CA LEU A 282 -3.02 9.78 21.62
C LEU A 282 -3.00 8.76 20.46
N ASN A 283 -3.93 8.90 19.50
CA ASN A 283 -3.90 8.07 18.30
C ASN A 283 -2.66 8.40 17.48
N LYS A 284 -1.91 7.35 17.07
CA LYS A 284 -0.64 7.49 16.35
C LYS A 284 -0.56 6.52 15.19
N ALA A 285 0.23 6.87 14.18
CA ALA A 285 0.64 5.99 13.10
C ALA A 285 1.99 6.44 12.53
N SER A 286 2.71 5.55 11.88
CA SER A 286 3.91 5.89 11.12
C SER A 286 3.56 6.34 9.70
N VAL A 287 4.46 7.09 9.07
CA VAL A 287 4.35 7.41 7.63
C VAL A 287 4.34 6.12 6.81
N HIS A 288 5.06 5.11 7.26
CA HIS A 288 5.12 3.81 6.63
C HIS A 288 3.76 3.07 6.69
N ASP A 289 3.00 3.14 7.82
CA ASP A 289 1.65 2.58 7.89
C ASP A 289 0.72 3.23 6.86
N TYR A 290 0.79 4.56 6.70
CA TYR A 290 0.01 5.25 5.67
C TYR A 290 0.40 4.82 4.26
N ASN A 291 1.69 4.65 3.99
CA ASN A 291 2.16 4.22 2.67
C ASN A 291 1.72 2.79 2.33
N ARG A 292 1.87 1.85 3.28
CA ARG A 292 1.39 0.46 3.12
C ARG A 292 -0.13 0.40 2.94
N PHE A 293 -0.87 1.22 3.69
CA PHE A 293 -2.32 1.32 3.53
C PHE A 293 -2.72 1.83 2.14
N LEU A 294 -2.12 2.92 1.67
CA LEU A 294 -2.40 3.45 0.34
C LEU A 294 -2.03 2.45 -0.76
N TYR A 295 -0.93 1.72 -0.57
CA TYR A 295 -0.57 0.61 -1.44
C TYR A 295 -1.67 -0.46 -1.47
N ALA A 296 -2.13 -0.91 -0.31
CA ALA A 296 -3.16 -1.94 -0.21
C ALA A 296 -4.51 -1.49 -0.78
N VAL A 297 -4.88 -0.21 -0.59
CA VAL A 297 -6.06 0.39 -1.23
C VAL A 297 -5.92 0.38 -2.76
N TRP A 298 -4.77 0.79 -3.29
CA TRP A 298 -4.55 0.85 -4.74
C TRP A 298 -4.52 -0.53 -5.40
N LYS A 299 -4.02 -1.52 -4.68
CA LYS A 299 -3.89 -2.91 -5.15
C LYS A 299 -5.09 -3.80 -4.81
N ASP A 300 -6.16 -3.23 -4.26
CA ASP A 300 -7.37 -3.96 -3.84
C ASP A 300 -7.07 -5.12 -2.85
N GLU A 301 -6.10 -4.89 -1.94
CA GLU A 301 -5.65 -5.90 -0.96
C GLU A 301 -6.40 -5.83 0.38
N ILE A 302 -7.29 -4.86 0.54
CA ILE A 302 -8.15 -4.71 1.72
C ILE A 302 -9.64 -4.71 1.34
N PRO A 303 -10.55 -5.05 2.28
CA PRO A 303 -11.97 -5.07 2.03
C PRO A 303 -12.50 -3.71 1.54
N HIS A 304 -13.37 -3.75 0.55
CA HIS A 304 -14.00 -2.55 -0.02
C HIS A 304 -13.02 -1.45 -0.45
N ALA A 305 -11.84 -1.82 -0.96
CA ALA A 305 -10.82 -0.87 -1.40
C ALA A 305 -11.36 0.15 -2.42
N GLU A 306 -12.21 -0.27 -3.36
CA GLU A 306 -12.85 0.63 -4.32
C GLU A 306 -13.74 1.68 -3.63
N GLU A 307 -14.49 1.30 -2.60
CA GLU A 307 -15.30 2.26 -1.85
C GLU A 307 -14.43 3.19 -1.00
N ILE A 308 -13.32 2.70 -0.44
CA ILE A 308 -12.34 3.55 0.25
C ILE A 308 -11.72 4.55 -0.75
N LYS A 309 -11.34 4.12 -1.96
CA LYS A 309 -10.87 5.02 -3.03
C LYS A 309 -11.93 6.06 -3.38
N ARG A 310 -13.20 5.65 -3.59
CA ARG A 310 -14.31 6.57 -3.83
C ARG A 310 -14.47 7.59 -2.70
N LEU A 311 -14.43 7.15 -1.45
CA LEU A 311 -14.54 8.05 -0.29
C LEU A 311 -13.39 9.06 -0.23
N MET A 312 -12.17 8.62 -0.55
CA MET A 312 -10.97 9.48 -0.55
C MET A 312 -10.89 10.40 -1.77
N SER A 313 -11.63 10.12 -2.85
CA SER A 313 -11.72 10.99 -4.04
C SER A 313 -12.82 12.05 -3.95
N LEU A 314 -13.68 12.01 -2.92
CA LEU A 314 -14.73 13.02 -2.75
C LEU A 314 -14.11 14.42 -2.58
N PRO A 315 -14.66 15.46 -3.24
CA PRO A 315 -14.14 16.80 -3.15
C PRO A 315 -13.98 17.28 -1.71
N GLY A 316 -12.77 17.64 -1.32
CA GLY A 316 -12.43 17.99 0.06
C GLY A 316 -11.16 18.81 0.17
N ALA A 317 -10.71 19.02 1.40
CA ALA A 317 -9.43 19.69 1.65
C ALA A 317 -8.26 18.78 1.26
N ASP A 318 -7.27 19.33 0.57
CA ASP A 318 -6.01 18.66 0.28
C ASP A 318 -4.81 19.61 0.44
N ARG A 319 -3.62 19.04 0.53
CA ARG A 319 -2.34 19.76 0.58
C ARG A 319 -1.31 19.17 -0.39
N ILE A 320 -1.74 18.22 -1.22
CA ILE A 320 -0.86 17.52 -2.16
C ILE A 320 -1.16 17.87 -3.62
N TYR A 321 -2.31 18.46 -3.91
CA TYR A 321 -2.72 18.84 -5.26
C TYR A 321 -3.14 20.32 -5.38
N THR A 322 -4.19 20.75 -4.65
CA THR A 322 -4.70 22.11 -4.77
C THR A 322 -3.65 23.13 -4.34
N GLY A 323 -3.18 23.94 -5.30
CA GLY A 323 -2.10 24.92 -5.08
C GLY A 323 -0.69 24.37 -5.28
N ALA A 324 -0.53 23.11 -5.61
CA ALA A 324 0.71 22.56 -6.15
C ALA A 324 0.76 22.82 -7.66
N ARG A 325 1.53 23.84 -8.08
CA ARG A 325 1.44 24.44 -9.41
C ARG A 325 2.03 23.59 -10.53
N GLU A 326 2.91 22.68 -10.19
CA GLU A 326 3.61 21.83 -11.16
C GLU A 326 2.76 20.64 -11.62
N LEU A 327 1.74 20.24 -10.82
CA LEU A 327 0.91 19.08 -11.13
C LEU A 327 -0.06 19.40 -12.27
N PRO A 328 -0.23 18.46 -13.22
CA PRO A 328 -1.16 18.62 -14.33
C PRO A 328 -2.60 18.77 -13.86
N LYS A 329 -3.36 19.60 -14.58
CA LYS A 329 -4.82 19.65 -14.42
C LYS A 329 -5.41 18.28 -14.79
N GLY A 330 -6.42 17.84 -14.05
CA GLY A 330 -7.05 16.53 -14.28
C GLY A 330 -6.36 15.35 -13.59
N THR A 331 -5.32 15.61 -12.78
CA THR A 331 -4.78 14.61 -11.88
C THR A 331 -5.88 14.10 -10.93
N GLU A 332 -6.08 12.79 -10.87
CA GLU A 332 -7.00 12.19 -9.91
C GLU A 332 -6.37 12.18 -8.52
N VAL A 333 -7.14 12.57 -7.52
CA VAL A 333 -6.65 12.74 -6.14
C VAL A 333 -7.48 11.88 -5.21
N TYR A 334 -6.80 11.01 -4.47
CA TYR A 334 -7.39 10.19 -3.42
C TYR A 334 -6.67 10.52 -2.13
N ASN A 335 -7.25 11.38 -1.26
CA ASN A 335 -6.48 11.86 -0.11
C ASN A 335 -7.26 11.92 1.20
N LYS A 336 -6.52 12.06 2.28
CA LYS A 336 -7.02 12.43 3.59
C LYS A 336 -6.08 13.37 4.30
N THR A 337 -6.58 14.57 4.65
CA THR A 337 -5.85 15.53 5.49
C THR A 337 -5.99 15.24 6.98
N GLY A 338 -4.96 15.61 7.75
CA GLY A 338 -4.98 15.63 9.20
C GLY A 338 -4.49 16.96 9.76
N SER A 339 -5.18 17.47 10.79
CA SER A 339 -4.82 18.73 11.45
C SER A 339 -5.16 18.70 12.93
N THR A 340 -4.20 19.15 13.74
CA THR A 340 -4.39 19.54 15.14
C THR A 340 -3.59 20.81 15.40
N ALA A 341 -3.64 21.37 16.60
CA ALA A 341 -2.74 22.47 16.95
C ALA A 341 -1.23 22.08 16.94
N ARG A 342 -0.93 20.80 16.77
CA ARG A 342 0.42 20.24 16.80
C ARG A 342 0.77 19.47 15.54
N LEU A 343 -0.17 19.19 14.63
CA LEU A 343 0.06 18.39 13.41
C LEU A 343 -0.60 19.03 12.20
N CYS A 344 0.15 19.06 11.09
CA CYS A 344 -0.30 19.33 9.74
C CYS A 344 0.17 18.16 8.86
N GLY A 345 -0.76 17.43 8.26
CA GLY A 345 -0.43 16.30 7.40
C GLY A 345 -1.43 16.11 6.27
N ASP A 346 -0.98 15.44 5.24
CA ASP A 346 -1.80 14.89 4.17
C ASP A 346 -1.19 13.57 3.71
N MET A 347 -2.03 12.64 3.32
CA MET A 347 -1.65 11.38 2.69
C MET A 347 -2.57 11.10 1.51
N GLY A 348 -2.03 10.61 0.41
CA GLY A 348 -2.88 10.28 -0.72
C GLY A 348 -2.16 9.59 -1.85
N ILE A 349 -2.97 9.27 -2.86
CA ILE A 349 -2.52 8.79 -4.17
C ILE A 349 -2.83 9.88 -5.18
N LEU A 350 -1.84 10.23 -5.97
CA LEU A 350 -1.99 11.08 -7.14
C LEU A 350 -1.85 10.19 -8.38
N ASN A 351 -2.88 10.19 -9.22
CA ASN A 351 -2.88 9.43 -10.47
C ASN A 351 -2.80 10.40 -11.64
N VAL A 352 -1.58 10.68 -12.06
CA VAL A 352 -1.25 11.68 -13.06
C VAL A 352 -1.37 11.08 -14.47
N GLU A 353 -1.95 11.82 -15.39
CA GLU A 353 -1.95 11.47 -16.81
C GLU A 353 -0.78 12.17 -17.52
N GLY A 354 0.05 11.38 -18.17
CA GLY A 354 1.12 11.88 -19.03
C GLY A 354 0.62 12.27 -20.42
N PRO A 355 1.44 13.00 -21.20
CA PRO A 355 1.09 13.39 -22.57
C PRO A 355 0.89 12.20 -23.53
N ASP A 356 1.39 11.02 -23.13
CA ASP A 356 1.21 9.76 -23.85
C ASP A 356 -0.13 9.06 -23.53
N GLY A 357 -1.00 9.70 -22.75
CA GLY A 357 -2.29 9.17 -22.29
C GLY A 357 -2.16 8.07 -21.24
N LYS A 358 -0.95 7.76 -20.76
CA LYS A 358 -0.76 6.79 -19.68
C LYS A 358 -0.91 7.44 -18.32
N ARG A 359 -1.32 6.61 -17.36
CA ARG A 359 -1.45 7.00 -15.97
C ARG A 359 -0.22 6.56 -15.17
N TYR A 360 0.25 7.49 -14.34
CA TYR A 360 1.41 7.32 -13.48
C TYR A 360 0.99 7.53 -12.01
N PRO A 361 0.40 6.52 -11.38
CA PRO A 361 -0.03 6.62 -9.98
C PRO A 361 1.15 6.53 -9.04
N TYR A 362 1.14 7.36 -7.98
CA TYR A 362 2.11 7.30 -6.90
C TYR A 362 1.48 7.74 -5.58
N THR A 363 2.02 7.24 -4.46
CA THR A 363 1.65 7.72 -3.14
C THR A 363 2.44 8.98 -2.80
N ILE A 364 1.86 9.85 -1.99
CA ILE A 364 2.57 10.93 -1.32
C ILE A 364 2.02 11.10 0.09
N ILE A 365 2.90 11.05 1.07
CA ILE A 365 2.60 11.30 2.48
C ILE A 365 3.52 12.41 2.97
N GLY A 366 2.94 13.44 3.57
CA GLY A 366 3.68 14.53 4.21
C GLY A 366 3.10 14.86 5.57
N ILE A 367 3.90 14.76 6.62
CA ILE A 367 3.51 15.06 8.00
C ILE A 367 4.52 16.01 8.63
N ILE A 368 4.02 17.07 9.23
CA ILE A 368 4.80 18.03 10.03
C ILE A 368 4.12 18.12 11.40
N GLU A 369 4.85 17.74 12.43
CA GLU A 369 4.39 17.72 13.81
C GLU A 369 5.31 18.54 14.70
N LYS A 370 4.72 19.34 15.59
CA LYS A 370 5.48 20.12 16.57
C LYS A 370 5.22 19.63 18.00
N GLN A 371 6.18 19.86 18.88
CA GLN A 371 6.10 19.43 20.29
C GLN A 371 5.06 20.24 21.07
N GLN A 372 4.99 21.54 20.87
CA GLN A 372 4.06 22.43 21.55
C GLN A 372 2.95 22.91 20.60
N PRO A 373 1.72 23.12 21.08
CA PRO A 373 0.64 23.68 20.28
C PRO A 373 1.03 25.00 19.62
N ALA A 374 0.66 25.17 18.37
CA ALA A 374 0.90 26.41 17.64
C ALA A 374 0.14 27.58 18.30
N ARG A 375 0.84 28.67 18.60
CA ARG A 375 0.23 29.90 19.17
C ARG A 375 -0.79 30.50 18.22
N ASN A 376 -0.48 30.58 16.91
CA ASN A 376 -1.38 30.99 15.86
C ASN A 376 -1.64 29.80 14.93
N TYR A 377 -2.70 29.03 15.25
CA TYR A 377 -3.06 27.83 14.51
C TYR A 377 -3.28 28.07 13.01
N THR A 378 -4.05 29.11 12.66
CA THR A 378 -4.42 29.39 11.27
C THR A 378 -3.20 29.72 10.40
N SER A 379 -2.30 30.54 10.91
CA SER A 379 -1.06 30.89 10.21
C SER A 379 -0.14 29.68 10.08
N TRP A 380 0.01 28.92 11.17
CA TRP A 380 0.88 27.74 11.21
C TRP A 380 0.39 26.66 10.24
N ILE A 381 -0.90 26.29 10.29
CA ILE A 381 -1.46 25.24 9.43
C ILE A 381 -1.38 25.61 7.96
N ARG A 382 -1.59 26.89 7.60
CA ARG A 382 -1.43 27.40 6.24
C ARG A 382 0.03 27.30 5.78
N SER A 383 0.96 27.75 6.61
CA SER A 383 2.39 27.69 6.30
C SER A 383 2.86 26.24 6.10
N ARG A 384 2.47 25.30 6.97
CA ARG A 384 2.87 23.88 6.85
C ARG A 384 2.18 23.20 5.67
N GLY A 385 0.92 23.56 5.38
CA GLY A 385 0.24 23.13 4.16
C GLY A 385 0.98 23.56 2.90
N ASN A 386 1.56 24.77 2.86
CA ASN A 386 2.37 25.23 1.74
C ASN A 386 3.70 24.45 1.61
N VAL A 387 4.31 24.05 2.73
CA VAL A 387 5.49 23.16 2.69
C VAL A 387 5.13 21.84 2.03
N ILE A 388 4.01 21.22 2.41
CA ILE A 388 3.55 19.96 1.80
C ILE A 388 3.30 20.13 0.29
N ARG A 389 2.66 21.23 -0.15
CA ARG A 389 2.45 21.54 -1.58
C ARG A 389 3.75 21.67 -2.35
N ASN A 390 4.74 22.33 -1.75
CA ASN A 390 6.06 22.49 -2.40
C ASN A 390 6.79 21.16 -2.50
N VAL A 391 6.70 20.30 -1.48
CA VAL A 391 7.23 18.93 -1.58
C VAL A 391 6.49 18.14 -2.66
N SER A 392 5.16 18.29 -2.76
CA SER A 392 4.39 17.64 -3.84
C SER A 392 4.84 18.09 -5.24
N ASN A 393 5.18 19.39 -5.42
CA ASN A 393 5.78 19.86 -6.66
C ASN A 393 7.13 19.21 -6.95
N LEU A 394 8.01 19.09 -5.95
CA LEU A 394 9.32 18.40 -6.10
C LEU A 394 9.14 16.94 -6.46
N VAL A 395 8.21 16.26 -5.77
CA VAL A 395 7.89 14.84 -6.04
C VAL A 395 7.37 14.67 -7.46
N TYR A 396 6.44 15.51 -7.91
CA TYR A 396 5.94 15.40 -9.28
C TYR A 396 7.05 15.61 -10.32
N LYS A 397 7.95 16.58 -10.12
CA LYS A 397 9.12 16.77 -11.02
C LYS A 397 9.98 15.51 -11.06
N GLY A 398 10.25 14.89 -9.92
CA GLY A 398 10.99 13.62 -9.85
C GLY A 398 10.26 12.49 -10.59
N ILE A 399 8.96 12.33 -10.38
CA ILE A 399 8.12 11.35 -11.10
C ILE A 399 8.15 11.62 -12.61
N ALA A 400 8.00 12.88 -13.03
CA ALA A 400 8.01 13.26 -14.44
C ALA A 400 9.36 12.97 -15.10
N GLN A 401 10.47 13.23 -14.42
CA GLN A 401 11.82 12.89 -14.89
C GLN A 401 12.00 11.37 -14.98
N HIS A 402 11.62 10.64 -13.92
CA HIS A 402 11.75 9.18 -13.83
C HIS A 402 11.00 8.45 -14.94
N HIS A 403 9.83 8.97 -15.32
CA HIS A 403 9.01 8.41 -16.39
C HIS A 403 9.17 9.10 -17.75
N ALA A 404 10.08 10.05 -17.86
CA ALA A 404 10.26 10.86 -19.08
C ALA A 404 8.94 11.47 -19.60
N ILE A 405 8.11 11.99 -18.68
CA ILE A 405 6.86 12.66 -19.01
C ILE A 405 7.21 13.98 -19.67
N ALA A 406 6.95 14.10 -20.98
CA ALA A 406 7.27 15.30 -21.75
C ALA A 406 6.51 16.54 -21.24
N GLY A 407 7.17 17.70 -21.21
CA GLY A 407 6.55 18.99 -20.86
C GLY A 407 6.90 19.53 -19.46
N VAL A 408 7.75 18.87 -18.70
CA VAL A 408 8.19 19.28 -17.35
C VAL A 408 9.71 19.56 -17.31
N MET A 409 10.28 20.10 -18.39
CA MET A 409 11.65 20.62 -18.38
C MET A 409 11.66 22.15 -18.30
#